data_f9ee1ba45dc4be241772a5920fe643ef
#
_entry.id   f9ee1ba45dc4be241772a5920fe643ef
#
_cell.length_a   1.000
_cell.length_b   1.000
_cell.length_c   1.000
_cell.angle_alpha   90.00
_cell.angle_beta   90.00
_cell.angle_gamma   90.00
#
_symmetry.space_group_name_H-M   'P 1'
#
loop_
_entity.id
_entity.type
_entity.pdbx_description
1 polymer ?
#
loop_
_entity_poly.entity_id
_entity_poly.type
_entity_poly.pdbx_seq_one_letter_code
_entity_poly.pdbx_strand_id
1 'polypeptide(L)'
;MDWSCYSTVIPYNYLLNPDGIILPYGSIIKNVENIEKLFGNKIFIKPNSPWKAFTGFSTSLDNLFYELNSITQLEKVNKSELTLISSHKQIDNTEFRFWCINEEIITYAPYTWQHNEVYSELPEDAIHFVYQILSYLYEYTDNGIVIDIVNTPNGLKLIELNALSTSGWYRGMDVDRLLKKLKEW
;
A
#
# COMPACT_ATOMS: atom_id res chain seq x y z
N MET A 1 1.40 -8.41 -2.03
CA MET A 1 2.31 -8.99 -0.99
C MET A 1 1.92 -8.42 0.35
N ASP A 2 1.99 -9.21 1.44
CA ASP A 2 1.60 -8.75 2.77
C ASP A 2 2.64 -7.77 3.33
N TRP A 3 2.18 -6.75 4.05
CA TRP A 3 3.08 -5.78 4.69
C TRP A 3 4.10 -6.48 5.61
N SER A 4 3.68 -7.47 6.37
CA SER A 4 4.56 -8.24 7.25
C SER A 4 5.70 -8.96 6.53
N CYS A 5 5.57 -9.25 5.24
CA CYS A 5 6.65 -9.86 4.44
C CYS A 5 7.67 -8.80 4.00
N TYR A 6 7.22 -7.75 3.30
CA TYR A 6 8.17 -6.79 2.74
C TYR A 6 8.76 -5.82 3.78
N SER A 7 8.07 -5.59 4.90
CA SER A 7 8.60 -4.76 5.99
C SER A 7 9.81 -5.37 6.71
N THR A 8 10.11 -6.64 6.49
CA THR A 8 11.30 -7.30 7.04
C THR A 8 12.54 -7.14 6.17
N VAL A 9 12.37 -6.81 4.88
CA VAL A 9 13.48 -6.69 3.92
C VAL A 9 13.70 -5.25 3.45
N ILE A 10 12.64 -4.44 3.41
CA ILE A 10 12.76 -3.02 3.02
C ILE A 10 13.03 -2.16 4.27
N PRO A 11 14.08 -1.32 4.25
CA PRO A 11 14.39 -0.45 5.38
C PRO A 11 13.24 0.48 5.76
N TYR A 12 13.05 0.71 7.05
CA TYR A 12 11.94 1.48 7.62
C TYR A 12 11.75 2.88 7.05
N ASN A 13 12.86 3.54 6.69
CA ASN A 13 12.81 4.88 6.10
C ASN A 13 12.16 4.94 4.72
N TYR A 14 12.02 3.82 4.02
CA TYR A 14 11.30 3.73 2.75
C TYR A 14 9.80 3.45 2.93
N LEU A 15 9.39 2.87 4.05
CA LEU A 15 7.99 2.49 4.29
C LEU A 15 7.13 3.69 4.67
N LEU A 16 5.87 3.73 4.19
CA LEU A 16 4.87 4.70 4.64
C LEU A 16 4.44 4.40 6.09
N ASN A 17 4.31 3.12 6.43
CA ASN A 17 3.83 2.66 7.73
C ASN A 17 4.90 1.84 8.47
N PRO A 18 6.08 2.41 8.82
CA PRO A 18 7.15 1.67 9.47
C PRO A 18 6.81 1.25 10.91
N ASP A 19 5.87 1.95 11.53
CA ASP A 19 5.37 1.74 12.89
C ASP A 19 4.20 0.73 12.96
N GLY A 20 3.88 0.06 11.85
CA GLY A 20 2.74 -0.83 11.76
C GLY A 20 2.79 -2.02 12.71
N ILE A 21 1.64 -2.41 13.25
CA ILE A 21 1.42 -3.67 13.97
C ILE A 21 0.34 -4.49 13.28
N ILE A 22 0.39 -5.80 13.45
CA ILE A 22 -0.60 -6.72 12.89
C ILE A 22 -1.47 -7.29 14.01
N LEU A 23 -2.79 -7.12 13.87
CA LEU A 23 -3.78 -7.69 14.78
C LEU A 23 -4.88 -8.40 13.98
N PRO A 24 -5.52 -9.45 14.54
CA PRO A 24 -6.76 -9.95 13.99
C PRO A 24 -7.85 -8.88 14.03
N TYR A 25 -8.61 -8.73 12.94
CA TYR A 25 -9.67 -7.72 12.80
C TYR A 25 -10.64 -7.71 14.00
N GLY A 26 -11.09 -8.89 14.44
CA GLY A 26 -12.02 -9.00 15.57
C GLY A 26 -11.43 -8.64 16.94
N SER A 27 -10.12 -8.41 17.02
CA SER A 27 -9.45 -8.02 18.29
C SER A 27 -9.15 -6.52 18.38
N ILE A 28 -9.35 -5.76 17.31
CA ILE A 28 -8.98 -4.32 17.25
C ILE A 28 -9.67 -3.53 18.37
N ILE A 29 -10.98 -3.64 18.52
CA ILE A 29 -11.74 -2.90 19.54
C ILE A 29 -11.28 -3.24 20.97
N LYS A 30 -10.91 -4.49 21.22
CA LYS A 30 -10.43 -4.92 22.53
C LYS A 30 -9.07 -4.35 22.89
N ASN A 31 -8.33 -3.88 21.90
CA ASN A 31 -6.98 -3.33 22.03
C ASN A 31 -6.93 -1.81 21.83
N VAL A 32 -8.07 -1.11 21.82
CA VAL A 32 -8.15 0.31 21.49
C VAL A 32 -7.25 1.19 22.37
N GLU A 33 -7.19 0.93 23.68
CA GLU A 33 -6.34 1.68 24.62
C GLU A 33 -4.84 1.51 24.31
N ASN A 34 -4.41 0.31 23.90
CA ASN A 34 -3.03 0.05 23.50
C ASN A 34 -2.71 0.70 22.15
N ILE A 35 -3.66 0.67 21.22
CA ILE A 35 -3.56 1.33 19.92
C ILE A 35 -3.41 2.84 20.10
N GLU A 36 -4.21 3.44 20.99
CA GLU A 36 -4.12 4.87 21.33
C GLU A 36 -2.75 5.24 21.89
N LYS A 37 -2.23 4.44 22.83
CA LYS A 37 -0.89 4.66 23.41
C LYS A 37 0.23 4.58 22.38
N LEU A 38 0.09 3.72 21.37
CA LEU A 38 1.11 3.53 20.33
C LEU A 38 1.03 4.60 19.24
N PHE A 39 -0.17 4.96 18.79
CA PHE A 39 -0.39 5.71 17.55
C PHE A 39 -1.13 7.04 17.73
N GLY A 40 -1.66 7.31 18.92
CA GLY A 40 -2.55 8.46 19.19
C GLY A 40 -3.96 8.24 18.66
N ASN A 41 -4.74 9.32 18.60
CA ASN A 41 -6.17 9.23 18.26
C ASN A 41 -6.48 9.00 16.79
N LYS A 42 -5.53 9.24 15.86
CA LYS A 42 -5.76 9.08 14.42
C LYS A 42 -4.89 7.97 13.85
N ILE A 43 -5.54 6.94 13.33
CA ILE A 43 -4.89 5.72 12.85
C ILE A 43 -5.23 5.43 11.40
N PHE A 44 -4.38 4.62 10.76
CA PHE A 44 -4.63 4.00 9.46
C PHE A 44 -4.78 2.50 9.64
N ILE A 45 -5.75 1.89 8.94
CA ILE A 45 -6.07 0.46 9.01
C ILE A 45 -6.19 -0.08 7.60
N LYS A 46 -5.56 -1.24 7.32
CA LYS A 46 -5.76 -1.98 6.07
C LYS A 46 -5.64 -3.49 6.28
N PRO A 47 -6.23 -4.34 5.40
CA PRO A 47 -5.96 -5.77 5.44
C PRO A 47 -4.45 -6.03 5.24
N ASN A 48 -3.91 -6.99 6.00
CA ASN A 48 -2.57 -7.52 5.78
C ASN A 48 -2.65 -8.82 4.98
N SER A 49 -3.33 -8.77 3.83
CA SER A 49 -3.55 -9.92 2.99
C SER A 49 -3.62 -9.49 1.52
N PRO A 50 -3.15 -10.32 0.57
CA PRO A 50 -3.20 -10.01 -0.85
C PRO A 50 -4.64 -9.97 -1.39
N TRP A 51 -5.60 -10.55 -0.68
CA TRP A 51 -7.01 -10.64 -1.08
C TRP A 51 -7.82 -9.39 -0.77
N LYS A 52 -7.25 -8.40 -0.06
CA LYS A 52 -7.88 -7.11 0.25
C LYS A 52 -9.33 -7.25 0.72
N ALA A 53 -9.52 -7.95 1.84
CA ALA A 53 -10.84 -8.20 2.43
C ALA A 53 -11.67 -6.93 2.65
N PHE A 54 -11.02 -5.77 2.72
CA PHE A 54 -11.64 -4.43 2.72
C PHE A 54 -10.62 -3.40 2.22
N THR A 55 -11.10 -2.21 1.91
CA THR A 55 -10.25 -1.08 1.53
C THR A 55 -9.60 -0.43 2.74
N GLY A 56 -8.29 -0.13 2.66
CA GLY A 56 -7.58 0.62 3.71
C GLY A 56 -8.17 2.02 3.93
N PHE A 57 -8.25 2.47 5.18
CA PHE A 57 -8.83 3.75 5.54
C PHE A 57 -8.16 4.35 6.77
N SER A 58 -8.29 5.68 6.93
CA SER A 58 -7.90 6.40 8.14
C SER A 58 -9.14 6.78 8.95
N THR A 59 -9.05 6.64 10.27
CA THR A 59 -10.13 7.00 11.19
C THR A 59 -9.61 7.54 12.49
N SER A 60 -10.46 8.26 13.26
CA SER A 60 -10.22 8.52 14.66
C SER A 60 -10.66 7.33 15.50
N LEU A 61 -10.09 7.17 16.69
CA LEU A 61 -10.51 6.11 17.61
C LEU A 61 -11.97 6.28 18.06
N ASP A 62 -12.47 7.52 18.12
CA ASP A 62 -13.87 7.80 18.44
C ASP A 62 -14.84 7.21 17.43
N ASN A 63 -14.45 7.16 16.15
CA ASN A 63 -15.25 6.62 15.06
C ASN A 63 -14.94 5.14 14.75
N LEU A 64 -13.89 4.58 15.36
CA LEU A 64 -13.36 3.26 15.03
C LEU A 64 -14.40 2.15 15.10
N PHE A 65 -15.21 2.14 16.16
CA PHE A 65 -16.25 1.12 16.35
C PHE A 65 -17.30 1.16 15.22
N TYR A 66 -17.72 2.35 14.85
CA TYR A 66 -18.70 2.54 13.76
C TYR A 66 -18.15 2.06 12.41
N GLU A 67 -16.91 2.48 12.09
CA GLU A 67 -16.25 2.10 10.83
C GLU A 67 -16.05 0.58 10.71
N LEU A 68 -15.53 -0.07 11.75
CA LEU A 68 -15.33 -1.51 11.76
C LEU A 68 -16.66 -2.29 11.65
N ASN A 69 -17.72 -1.83 12.31
CA ASN A 69 -19.04 -2.46 12.17
C ASN A 69 -19.59 -2.29 10.76
N SER A 70 -19.47 -1.10 10.16
CA SER A 70 -19.90 -0.83 8.78
C SER A 70 -19.20 -1.76 7.80
N ILE A 71 -17.87 -1.86 7.89
CA ILE A 71 -17.05 -2.75 7.06
C ILE A 71 -17.46 -4.22 7.27
N THR A 72 -17.67 -4.65 8.51
CA THR A 72 -18.10 -6.02 8.82
C THR A 72 -19.43 -6.36 8.15
N GLN A 73 -20.36 -5.43 8.12
CA GLN A 73 -21.68 -5.63 7.51
C GLN A 73 -21.63 -5.62 5.97
N LEU A 74 -20.87 -4.68 5.38
CA LEU A 74 -20.80 -4.50 3.94
C LEU A 74 -19.88 -5.52 3.27
N GLU A 75 -18.70 -5.74 3.82
CA GLU A 75 -17.63 -6.54 3.20
C GLU A 75 -17.59 -7.98 3.75
N LYS A 76 -18.37 -8.29 4.80
CA LYS A 76 -18.40 -9.60 5.47
C LYS A 76 -17.02 -10.07 5.95
N VAL A 77 -16.19 -9.15 6.44
CA VAL A 77 -14.82 -9.42 6.87
C VAL A 77 -14.78 -10.46 8.00
N ASN A 78 -13.90 -11.44 7.86
CA ASN A 78 -13.68 -12.45 8.89
C ASN A 78 -12.96 -11.83 10.10
N LYS A 79 -13.39 -12.17 11.31
CA LYS A 79 -12.76 -11.70 12.56
C LYS A 79 -11.30 -12.12 12.71
N SER A 80 -10.88 -13.19 12.05
CA SER A 80 -9.48 -13.65 12.01
C SER A 80 -8.62 -12.99 10.94
N GLU A 81 -9.19 -12.13 10.07
CA GLU A 81 -8.45 -11.40 9.05
C GLU A 81 -7.32 -10.58 9.69
N LEU A 82 -6.09 -10.82 9.24
CA LEU A 82 -4.94 -10.06 9.73
C LEU A 82 -4.98 -8.64 9.17
N THR A 83 -4.84 -7.69 10.07
CA THR A 83 -5.04 -6.28 9.78
C THR A 83 -3.84 -5.48 10.24
N LEU A 84 -3.26 -4.70 9.34
CA LEU A 84 -2.25 -3.70 9.65
C LEU A 84 -2.90 -2.49 10.27
N ILE A 85 -2.37 -2.04 11.40
CA ILE A 85 -2.71 -0.79 12.08
C ILE A 85 -1.45 0.03 12.26
N SER A 86 -1.48 1.30 11.92
CA SER A 86 -0.37 2.24 12.09
C SER A 86 -0.87 3.63 12.45
N SER A 87 0.03 4.53 12.81
CA SER A 87 -0.33 5.94 12.91
C SER A 87 -0.77 6.47 11.53
N HIS A 88 -1.72 7.41 11.53
CA HIS A 88 -2.09 8.12 10.30
C HIS A 88 -0.90 8.95 9.80
N LYS A 89 -0.62 8.87 8.51
CA LYS A 89 0.42 9.67 7.85
C LYS A 89 -0.22 10.71 6.94
N GLN A 90 0.37 11.89 6.90
CA GLN A 90 0.03 12.88 5.89
C GLN A 90 0.69 12.47 4.58
N ILE A 91 -0.10 12.37 3.53
CA ILE A 91 0.33 12.00 2.19
C ILE A 91 -0.23 12.98 1.17
N ASP A 92 0.40 13.06 0.02
CA ASP A 92 -0.15 13.79 -1.13
C ASP A 92 -1.38 13.06 -1.69
N ASN A 93 -2.20 13.78 -2.44
CA ASN A 93 -3.44 13.23 -3.00
C ASN A 93 -3.20 12.27 -4.18
N THR A 94 -1.97 12.22 -4.70
CA THR A 94 -1.61 11.37 -5.83
C THR A 94 -0.62 10.30 -5.40
N GLU A 95 -1.01 9.07 -5.61
CA GLU A 95 -0.14 7.90 -5.53
C GLU A 95 0.37 7.59 -6.94
N PHE A 96 1.51 6.94 -7.05
CA PHE A 96 2.06 6.47 -8.31
C PHE A 96 2.26 4.98 -8.26
N ARG A 97 1.75 4.29 -9.27
CA ARG A 97 1.89 2.85 -9.45
C ARG A 97 2.90 2.55 -10.54
N PHE A 98 3.85 1.65 -10.24
CA PHE A 98 4.89 1.19 -11.14
C PHE A 98 4.74 -0.30 -11.40
N TRP A 99 4.75 -0.71 -12.66
CA TRP A 99 4.80 -2.11 -13.08
C TRP A 99 6.23 -2.47 -13.44
N CYS A 100 6.78 -3.44 -12.73
CA CYS A 100 8.18 -3.84 -12.84
C CYS A 100 8.28 -5.34 -13.18
N ILE A 101 9.18 -5.70 -14.11
CA ILE A 101 9.46 -7.08 -14.51
C ILE A 101 10.99 -7.22 -14.63
N ASN A 102 11.56 -8.26 -14.02
CA ASN A 102 13.01 -8.52 -14.04
C ASN A 102 13.81 -7.28 -13.61
N GLU A 103 13.43 -6.65 -12.51
CA GLU A 103 14.06 -5.44 -11.96
C GLU A 103 14.01 -4.19 -12.88
N GLU A 104 13.29 -4.26 -13.98
CA GLU A 104 13.09 -3.16 -14.91
C GLU A 104 11.72 -2.50 -14.66
N ILE A 105 11.69 -1.17 -14.59
CA ILE A 105 10.43 -0.39 -14.61
C ILE A 105 9.91 -0.39 -16.04
N ILE A 106 8.79 -1.07 -16.28
CA ILE A 106 8.19 -1.18 -17.61
C ILE A 106 7.33 0.05 -17.90
N THR A 107 6.45 0.39 -16.98
CA THR A 107 5.56 1.55 -17.09
C THR A 107 5.14 2.03 -15.71
N TYR A 108 4.58 3.23 -15.65
CA TYR A 108 3.99 3.77 -14.44
C TYR A 108 2.74 4.61 -14.77
N ALA A 109 1.90 4.85 -13.79
CA ALA A 109 0.77 5.76 -13.91
C ALA A 109 0.48 6.45 -12.58
N PRO A 110 -0.03 7.68 -12.60
CA PRO A 110 -0.63 8.29 -11.43
C PRO A 110 -1.90 7.53 -11.05
N TYR A 111 -2.14 7.42 -9.75
CA TYR A 111 -3.28 6.75 -9.19
C TYR A 111 -3.90 7.62 -8.10
N THR A 112 -5.14 8.03 -8.28
CA THR A 112 -5.86 8.81 -7.27
C THR A 112 -7.08 8.05 -6.80
N TRP A 113 -7.22 7.94 -5.50
CA TRP A 113 -8.34 7.22 -4.87
C TRP A 113 -9.72 7.85 -5.10
N GLN A 114 -9.83 9.14 -5.45
CA GLN A 114 -11.09 9.88 -5.48
C GLN A 114 -11.46 10.49 -6.84
N HIS A 115 -11.22 9.84 -7.96
CA HIS A 115 -11.71 10.27 -9.29
C HIS A 115 -11.53 11.76 -9.67
N ASN A 116 -10.94 12.57 -8.82
CA ASN A 116 -10.54 13.91 -9.16
C ASN A 116 -9.25 13.81 -9.97
N GLU A 117 -9.35 14.05 -11.28
CA GLU A 117 -8.25 14.02 -12.24
C GLU A 117 -7.22 15.15 -11.98
N VAL A 118 -6.62 15.16 -10.82
CA VAL A 118 -5.45 15.99 -10.58
C VAL A 118 -4.24 15.15 -10.97
N TYR A 119 -3.86 15.23 -12.23
CA TYR A 119 -2.59 14.68 -12.69
C TYR A 119 -1.46 15.45 -12.03
N SER A 120 -0.90 14.92 -10.98
CA SER A 120 0.38 15.38 -10.47
C SER A 120 1.47 14.86 -11.40
N GLU A 121 2.48 15.68 -11.63
CA GLU A 121 3.69 15.22 -12.29
C GLU A 121 4.40 14.20 -11.40
N LEU A 122 5.06 13.24 -12.03
CA LEU A 122 5.88 12.26 -11.33
C LEU A 122 7.00 13.01 -10.57
N PRO A 123 7.17 12.79 -9.26
CA PRO A 123 8.29 13.36 -8.52
C PRO A 123 9.63 13.01 -9.18
N GLU A 124 10.55 13.97 -9.24
CA GLU A 124 11.84 13.83 -9.93
C GLU A 124 12.63 12.59 -9.48
N ASP A 125 12.59 12.28 -8.19
CA ASP A 125 13.32 11.15 -7.60
C ASP A 125 12.55 9.83 -7.64
N ALA A 126 11.31 9.79 -8.15
CA ALA A 126 10.44 8.61 -8.06
C ALA A 126 11.04 7.38 -8.75
N ILE A 127 11.61 7.53 -9.92
CA ILE A 127 12.26 6.44 -10.67
C ILE A 127 13.43 5.87 -9.85
N HIS A 128 14.29 6.74 -9.32
CA HIS A 128 15.42 6.31 -8.50
C HIS A 128 14.95 5.61 -7.23
N PHE A 129 13.94 6.15 -6.56
CA PHE A 129 13.33 5.56 -5.37
C PHE A 129 12.80 4.13 -5.64
N VAL A 130 12.11 3.92 -6.77
CA VAL A 130 11.59 2.60 -7.15
C VAL A 130 12.73 1.62 -7.44
N TYR A 131 13.80 2.04 -8.10
CA TYR A 131 14.98 1.16 -8.28
C TYR A 131 15.66 0.81 -6.96
N GLN A 132 15.69 1.70 -5.98
CA GLN A 132 16.15 1.37 -4.62
C GLN A 132 15.25 0.31 -3.98
N ILE A 133 13.94 0.42 -4.09
CA ILE A 133 13.01 -0.60 -3.59
C ILE A 133 13.26 -1.94 -4.28
N LEU A 134 13.39 -1.96 -5.62
CA LEU A 134 13.66 -3.18 -6.39
C LEU A 134 14.96 -3.87 -5.93
N SER A 135 16.01 -3.11 -5.59
CA SER A 135 17.27 -3.69 -5.13
C SER A 135 17.15 -4.47 -3.80
N TYR A 136 16.18 -4.13 -2.94
CA TYR A 136 15.88 -4.89 -1.72
C TYR A 136 15.03 -6.13 -2.00
N LEU A 137 14.38 -6.18 -3.15
CA LEU A 137 13.45 -7.24 -3.52
C LEU A 137 14.06 -8.26 -4.49
N TYR A 138 15.34 -8.16 -4.78
CA TYR A 138 16.05 -8.99 -5.77
C TYR A 138 15.73 -10.49 -5.69
N GLU A 139 15.65 -11.04 -4.47
CA GLU A 139 15.32 -12.46 -4.25
C GLU A 139 13.82 -12.78 -4.36
N TYR A 140 12.95 -11.76 -4.54
CA TYR A 140 11.48 -11.89 -4.47
C TYR A 140 10.78 -11.50 -5.77
N THR A 141 11.52 -11.11 -6.82
CA THR A 141 10.95 -10.46 -8.01
C THR A 141 10.87 -11.33 -9.25
N ASP A 142 11.09 -12.64 -9.17
CA ASP A 142 11.10 -13.56 -10.31
C ASP A 142 9.84 -13.50 -11.21
N ASN A 143 8.75 -12.92 -10.73
CA ASN A 143 7.45 -12.95 -11.39
C ASN A 143 6.84 -11.58 -11.71
N GLY A 144 7.64 -10.54 -11.66
CA GLY A 144 7.12 -9.17 -11.82
C GLY A 144 6.35 -8.68 -10.59
N ILE A 145 6.48 -7.41 -10.31
CA ILE A 145 5.91 -6.76 -9.13
C ILE A 145 5.31 -5.41 -9.47
N VAL A 146 4.30 -5.01 -8.74
CA VAL A 146 3.73 -3.67 -8.82
C VAL A 146 4.00 -2.93 -7.51
N ILE A 147 4.58 -1.75 -7.63
CA ILE A 147 5.06 -0.91 -6.54
C ILE A 147 4.22 0.35 -6.50
N ASP A 148 3.55 0.60 -5.36
CA ASP A 148 2.80 1.83 -5.11
C ASP A 148 3.59 2.74 -4.19
N ILE A 149 3.82 3.97 -4.63
CA ILE A 149 4.54 5.00 -3.86
C ILE A 149 3.70 6.27 -3.72
N VAL A 150 4.03 7.06 -2.72
CA VAL A 150 3.42 8.37 -2.49
C VAL A 150 4.47 9.36 -2.00
N ASN A 151 4.26 10.62 -2.29
CA ASN A 151 5.04 11.68 -1.68
C ASN A 151 4.44 12.08 -0.33
N THR A 152 5.32 12.39 0.62
CA THR A 152 4.99 12.84 1.98
C THR A 152 5.85 14.06 2.31
N PRO A 153 5.55 14.81 3.39
CA PRO A 153 6.46 15.86 3.88
C PRO A 153 7.89 15.40 4.17
N ASN A 154 8.09 14.07 4.35
CA ASN A 154 9.38 13.45 4.61
C ASN A 154 9.94 12.70 3.37
N GLY A 155 9.53 13.09 2.16
CA GLY A 155 9.91 12.49 0.89
C GLY A 155 9.09 11.28 0.49
N LEU A 156 9.53 10.58 -0.56
CA LEU A 156 8.84 9.43 -1.12
C LEU A 156 8.78 8.25 -0.15
N LYS A 157 7.63 7.55 -0.16
CA LYS A 157 7.37 6.37 0.67
C LYS A 157 6.69 5.27 -0.13
N LEU A 158 7.06 4.03 0.18
CA LEU A 158 6.40 2.83 -0.30
C LEU A 158 5.08 2.63 0.46
N ILE A 159 3.97 2.53 -0.28
CA ILE A 159 2.63 2.24 0.26
C ILE A 159 2.43 0.73 0.35
N GLU A 160 2.61 0.04 -0.78
CA GLU A 160 2.42 -1.41 -0.87
C GLU A 160 3.12 -2.03 -2.08
N LEU A 161 3.29 -3.35 -1.99
CA LEU A 161 3.73 -4.22 -3.07
C LEU A 161 2.60 -5.15 -3.47
N ASN A 162 2.32 -5.24 -4.77
CA ASN A 162 1.25 -6.07 -5.32
C ASN A 162 1.82 -7.05 -6.35
N ALA A 163 1.15 -8.20 -6.53
CA ALA A 163 1.48 -9.08 -7.62
C ALA A 163 1.01 -8.48 -8.96
N LEU A 164 1.79 -8.69 -10.00
CA LEU A 164 1.47 -8.18 -11.35
C LEU A 164 0.10 -8.71 -11.83
N SER A 165 -0.20 -9.98 -11.55
CA SER A 165 -1.42 -10.67 -11.98
C SER A 165 -2.71 -10.18 -11.32
N THR A 166 -2.62 -9.50 -10.18
CA THR A 166 -3.77 -9.01 -9.41
C THR A 166 -3.88 -7.49 -9.40
N SER A 167 -2.97 -6.80 -10.08
CA SER A 167 -2.94 -5.35 -10.12
C SER A 167 -3.81 -4.81 -11.24
N GLY A 168 -4.64 -3.81 -10.92
CA GLY A 168 -5.44 -3.09 -11.91
C GLY A 168 -4.57 -2.27 -12.87
N TRP A 169 -5.13 -1.95 -14.02
CA TRP A 169 -4.53 -1.08 -15.02
C TRP A 169 -5.10 0.33 -14.88
N TYR A 170 -4.25 1.33 -15.04
CA TYR A 170 -4.66 2.73 -14.84
C TYR A 170 -4.39 3.56 -16.08
N ARG A 171 -5.19 4.61 -16.25
CA ARG A 171 -5.03 5.59 -17.32
C ARG A 171 -3.64 6.23 -17.23
N GLY A 172 -2.94 6.28 -18.36
CA GLY A 172 -1.59 6.85 -18.47
C GLY A 172 -0.47 5.82 -18.47
N MET A 173 -0.73 4.55 -18.10
CA MET A 173 0.26 3.49 -18.26
C MET A 173 0.47 3.11 -19.73
N ASP A 174 1.68 2.72 -20.07
CA ASP A 174 2.01 2.16 -21.38
C ASP A 174 1.68 0.65 -21.41
N VAL A 175 0.44 0.35 -21.83
CA VAL A 175 -0.09 -1.03 -21.89
C VAL A 175 0.66 -1.85 -22.93
N ASP A 176 0.99 -1.27 -24.08
CA ASP A 176 1.65 -1.99 -25.19
C ASP A 176 3.05 -2.43 -24.77
N ARG A 177 3.80 -1.56 -24.09
CA ARG A 177 5.11 -1.89 -23.53
C ARG A 177 5.01 -3.02 -22.50
N LEU A 178 4.03 -2.96 -21.61
CA LEU A 178 3.81 -4.02 -20.60
C LEU A 178 3.47 -5.35 -21.27
N LEU A 179 2.53 -5.37 -22.23
CA LEU A 179 2.14 -6.59 -22.94
C LEU A 179 3.28 -7.18 -23.76
N LYS A 180 4.10 -6.32 -24.38
CA LYS A 180 5.30 -6.79 -25.11
C LYS A 180 6.26 -7.47 -24.15
N LYS A 181 6.57 -6.86 -23.01
CA LYS A 181 7.48 -7.43 -22.01
C LYS A 181 6.97 -8.75 -21.44
N LEU A 182 5.66 -8.87 -21.19
CA LEU A 182 5.04 -10.12 -20.73
C LEU A 182 5.10 -11.26 -21.75
N LYS A 183 5.17 -10.97 -23.06
CA LYS A 183 5.34 -11.99 -24.09
C LYS A 183 6.78 -12.49 -24.22
N GLU A 184 7.74 -11.68 -23.81
CA GLU A 184 9.16 -12.00 -23.81
C GLU A 184 9.58 -12.77 -22.53
N TRP A 185 8.70 -12.82 -21.55
CA TRP A 185 8.86 -13.45 -20.26
C TRP A 185 8.29 -14.88 -20.26
#